data_0807175afc8c388986b8825665bc03ce
#
_entry.id   0807175afc8c388986b8825665bc03ce
#
_cell.length_a   1.000
_cell.length_b   1.000
_cell.length_c   1.000
_cell.angle_alpha   90.00
_cell.angle_beta   90.00
_cell.angle_gamma   90.00
#
_symmetry.space_group_name_H-M   'P 1'
#
loop_
_entity.id
_entity.type
_entity.pdbx_description
1 polymer ?
#
loop_
_entity_poly.entity_id
_entity_poly.type
_entity_poly.pdbx_seq_one_letter_code
_entity_poly.pdbx_strand_id
1 'polypeptide(L)'
;MTNQYSTEDQVAYIYELLGIGECEEIEFKSAKGGFAKEIWPTYSAFANTHGGVIVLGVKEENDGLRLSGLMREEAEQCKDKLWSQVRNKEVISLCLLSNEDVQIIDVDGSFVLTVRVPQATRIQRPVYWKRIPDDGTYRRNATGDFLCTPAEVRRMMADADLSRPADGRILKGFTWEDIDLLSLEQYRRLFMTVHPDHPWVTEDNDGLMRK
;
A
#
# COMPACT_ATOMS: atom_id res chain seq x y z
N MET A 1 19.56 -13.00 4.63
CA MET A 1 20.18 -11.92 5.40
C MET A 1 19.46 -11.85 6.72
N THR A 2 20.16 -12.07 7.81
CA THR A 2 19.63 -12.09 9.18
C THR A 2 19.16 -10.69 9.55
N ASN A 3 18.03 -10.63 10.24
CA ASN A 3 17.39 -9.45 10.81
C ASN A 3 18.44 -8.50 11.41
N GLN A 4 18.59 -7.28 10.87
CA GLN A 4 19.63 -6.32 11.27
C GLN A 4 19.32 -5.60 12.58
N TYR A 5 18.14 -5.82 13.18
CA TYR A 5 17.72 -5.18 14.42
C TYR A 5 17.94 -6.11 15.61
N SER A 6 18.47 -5.58 16.69
CA SER A 6 18.58 -6.30 17.97
C SER A 6 17.18 -6.61 18.53
N THR A 7 17.08 -7.55 19.44
CA THR A 7 15.81 -7.84 20.13
C THR A 7 15.30 -6.60 20.87
N GLU A 8 16.20 -5.81 21.45
CA GLU A 8 15.85 -4.56 22.13
C GLU A 8 15.25 -3.53 21.16
N ASP A 9 15.81 -3.38 19.94
CA ASP A 9 15.27 -2.48 18.92
C ASP A 9 13.87 -2.90 18.48
N GLN A 10 13.61 -4.20 18.38
CA GLN A 10 12.29 -4.72 17.99
C GLN A 10 11.24 -4.47 19.08
N VAL A 11 11.59 -4.64 20.35
CA VAL A 11 10.70 -4.35 21.49
C VAL A 11 10.42 -2.84 21.55
N ALA A 12 11.45 -2.00 21.42
CA ALA A 12 11.32 -0.55 21.39
C ALA A 12 10.38 -0.10 20.26
N TYR A 13 10.51 -0.71 19.09
CA TYR A 13 9.62 -0.45 17.95
C TYR A 13 8.14 -0.75 18.27
N ILE A 14 7.84 -1.86 18.94
CA ILE A 14 6.45 -2.17 19.33
C ILE A 14 5.91 -1.12 20.32
N TYR A 15 6.71 -0.70 21.30
CA TYR A 15 6.29 0.35 22.23
C TYR A 15 6.08 1.70 21.53
N GLU A 16 6.90 2.03 20.52
CA GLU A 16 6.70 3.21 19.70
C GLU A 16 5.36 3.15 18.94
N LEU A 17 5.05 2.03 18.29
CA LEU A 17 3.77 1.82 17.61
C LEU A 17 2.58 1.94 18.58
N LEU A 18 2.68 1.35 19.78
CA LEU A 18 1.65 1.47 20.81
C LEU A 18 1.47 2.92 21.29
N GLY A 19 2.55 3.70 21.34
CA GLY A 19 2.52 5.12 21.69
C GLY A 19 1.89 6.00 20.64
N ILE A 20 2.05 5.66 19.35
CA ILE A 20 1.40 6.36 18.21
C ILE A 20 -0.08 6.05 18.17
N GLY A 21 -0.46 4.78 18.41
CA GLY A 21 -1.83 4.31 18.28
C GLY A 21 -2.24 3.95 16.86
N GLU A 22 -3.53 3.64 16.65
CA GLU A 22 -4.06 3.40 15.31
C GLU A 22 -4.04 4.68 14.48
N CYS A 23 -3.59 4.56 13.25
CA CYS A 23 -3.53 5.66 12.30
C CYS A 23 -3.68 5.14 10.85
N GLU A 24 -3.39 5.99 9.87
CA GLU A 24 -3.51 5.62 8.46
C GLU A 24 -2.60 4.45 8.06
N GLU A 25 -1.47 4.28 8.74
CA GLU A 25 -0.46 3.26 8.43
C GLU A 25 -0.28 2.21 9.55
N ILE A 26 -1.06 2.26 10.63
CA ILE A 26 -0.95 1.32 11.75
C ILE A 26 -2.33 0.79 12.13
N GLU A 27 -2.41 -0.53 12.27
CA GLU A 27 -3.61 -1.24 12.74
C GLU A 27 -3.26 -2.28 13.78
N PHE A 28 -4.06 -2.36 14.85
CA PHE A 28 -3.90 -3.35 15.92
C PHE A 28 -5.07 -4.35 15.94
N LYS A 29 -4.76 -5.63 16.16
CA LYS A 29 -5.76 -6.68 16.28
C LYS A 29 -5.40 -7.64 17.40
N SER A 30 -6.38 -8.06 18.18
CA SER A 30 -6.15 -8.90 19.36
C SER A 30 -5.54 -10.27 19.00
N ALA A 31 -6.03 -10.94 17.97
CA ALA A 31 -5.65 -12.31 17.60
C ALA A 31 -5.79 -13.37 18.73
N LYS A 32 -6.22 -13.00 19.94
CA LYS A 32 -6.49 -13.93 21.04
C LYS A 32 -7.76 -14.72 20.70
N GLY A 33 -7.63 -16.04 20.62
CA GLY A 33 -8.69 -16.92 20.12
C GLY A 33 -8.55 -17.33 18.66
N GLY A 34 -7.46 -16.92 18.00
CA GLY A 34 -7.06 -17.34 16.69
C GLY A 34 -6.88 -16.19 15.70
N PHE A 35 -6.51 -16.56 14.48
CA PHE A 35 -6.24 -15.61 13.41
C PHE A 35 -7.51 -14.85 12.99
N ALA A 36 -7.46 -13.54 13.08
CA ALA A 36 -8.57 -12.65 12.73
C ALA A 36 -8.72 -12.54 11.20
N LYS A 37 -9.87 -12.94 10.65
CA LYS A 37 -10.15 -12.79 9.21
C LYS A 37 -10.29 -11.33 8.79
N GLU A 38 -10.56 -10.46 9.72
CA GLU A 38 -10.68 -9.01 9.56
C GLU A 38 -9.35 -8.35 9.16
N ILE A 39 -8.25 -9.08 9.16
CA ILE A 39 -6.95 -8.62 8.63
C ILE A 39 -7.01 -8.34 7.11
N TRP A 40 -7.87 -9.04 6.35
CA TRP A 40 -7.85 -8.96 4.89
C TRP A 40 -8.40 -7.67 4.32
N PRO A 41 -9.48 -7.08 4.85
CA PRO A 41 -9.86 -5.71 4.49
C PRO A 41 -8.73 -4.71 4.72
N THR A 42 -8.06 -4.78 5.87
CA THR A 42 -6.92 -3.90 6.21
C THR A 42 -5.72 -4.15 5.29
N TYR A 43 -5.40 -5.40 4.99
CA TYR A 43 -4.36 -5.75 4.02
C TYR A 43 -4.65 -5.12 2.65
N SER A 44 -5.88 -5.27 2.15
CA SER A 44 -6.31 -4.64 0.91
C SER A 44 -6.21 -3.12 0.98
N ALA A 45 -6.68 -2.52 2.06
CA ALA A 45 -6.67 -1.07 2.26
C ALA A 45 -5.24 -0.51 2.26
N PHE A 46 -4.32 -1.12 3.02
CA PHE A 46 -2.91 -0.72 3.04
C PHE A 46 -2.24 -0.88 1.68
N ALA A 47 -2.42 -2.04 1.03
CA ALA A 47 -1.86 -2.29 -0.30
C ALA A 47 -2.31 -1.26 -1.34
N ASN A 48 -3.56 -0.84 -1.30
CA ASN A 48 -4.13 0.11 -2.26
C ASN A 48 -3.92 1.59 -1.89
N THR A 49 -3.36 1.88 -0.70
CA THR A 49 -3.13 3.27 -0.25
C THR A 49 -1.63 3.54 -0.12
N HIS A 50 -1.09 3.55 1.06
CA HIS A 50 0.32 3.91 1.33
C HIS A 50 1.17 2.75 1.88
N GLY A 51 0.57 1.57 2.06
CA GLY A 51 1.14 0.51 2.86
C GLY A 51 0.81 0.70 4.33
N GLY A 52 1.42 -0.12 5.19
CA GLY A 52 1.23 0.02 6.64
C GLY A 52 1.67 -1.21 7.40
N VAL A 53 1.51 -1.18 8.72
CA VAL A 53 1.86 -2.26 9.64
C VAL A 53 0.61 -2.73 10.38
N ILE A 54 0.34 -4.02 10.32
CA ILE A 54 -0.69 -4.68 11.12
C ILE A 54 0.02 -5.40 12.26
N VAL A 55 -0.39 -5.13 13.49
CA VAL A 55 0.16 -5.77 14.70
C VAL A 55 -0.92 -6.66 15.31
N LEU A 56 -0.68 -7.97 15.28
CA LEU A 56 -1.53 -8.96 15.93
C LEU A 56 -1.00 -9.27 17.31
N GLY A 57 -1.88 -9.35 18.29
CA GLY A 57 -1.51 -9.56 19.70
C GLY A 57 -1.66 -8.30 20.56
N VAL A 58 -2.33 -7.28 20.04
CA VAL A 58 -2.69 -6.06 20.75
C VAL A 58 -4.20 -5.91 20.74
N LYS A 59 -4.77 -5.45 21.85
CA LYS A 59 -6.20 -5.14 21.98
C LYS A 59 -6.38 -3.72 22.49
N GLU A 60 -7.47 -3.11 22.09
CA GLU A 60 -7.92 -1.86 22.67
C GLU A 60 -8.74 -2.12 23.94
N GLU A 61 -8.44 -1.40 24.98
CA GLU A 61 -9.18 -1.36 26.25
C GLU A 61 -9.60 0.08 26.56
N ASN A 62 -10.42 0.28 27.59
CA ASN A 62 -10.96 1.60 27.95
C ASN A 62 -9.86 2.65 28.24
N ASP A 63 -8.69 2.22 28.59
CA ASP A 63 -7.52 3.04 28.97
C ASP A 63 -6.38 3.02 27.91
N GLY A 64 -6.64 2.48 26.73
CA GLY A 64 -5.72 2.47 25.58
C GLY A 64 -5.35 1.08 25.07
N LEU A 65 -4.29 1.04 24.27
CA LEU A 65 -3.80 -0.20 23.65
C LEU A 65 -2.98 -1.01 24.63
N ARG A 66 -3.22 -2.32 24.68
CA ARG A 66 -2.49 -3.28 25.54
C ARG A 66 -2.14 -4.56 24.79
N LEU A 67 -1.01 -5.16 25.16
CA LEU A 67 -0.68 -6.50 24.70
C LEU A 67 -1.76 -7.49 25.13
N SER A 68 -2.22 -8.34 24.21
CA SER A 68 -3.31 -9.30 24.49
C SER A 68 -2.80 -10.57 25.18
N GLY A 69 -1.51 -10.70 25.42
CA GLY A 69 -0.88 -11.85 26.09
C GLY A 69 -0.90 -13.10 25.23
N LEU A 70 -0.57 -12.97 23.93
CA LEU A 70 -0.36 -14.17 23.10
C LEU A 70 0.82 -14.98 23.58
N MET A 71 0.65 -16.30 23.59
CA MET A 71 1.77 -17.23 23.75
C MET A 71 2.52 -17.37 22.42
N ARG A 72 3.76 -17.84 22.48
CA ARG A 72 4.59 -18.02 21.28
C ARG A 72 3.92 -18.92 20.24
N GLU A 73 3.36 -20.02 20.70
CA GLU A 73 2.68 -21.01 19.85
C GLU A 73 1.45 -20.41 19.15
N GLU A 74 0.73 -19.51 19.82
CA GLU A 74 -0.42 -18.81 19.21
C GLU A 74 0.04 -17.84 18.13
N ALA A 75 1.15 -17.11 18.35
CA ALA A 75 1.74 -16.21 17.36
C ALA A 75 2.27 -17.00 16.16
N GLU A 76 2.92 -18.14 16.36
CA GLU A 76 3.37 -19.04 15.28
C GLU A 76 2.20 -19.59 14.48
N GLN A 77 1.13 -20.02 15.11
CA GLN A 77 -0.10 -20.47 14.42
C GLN A 77 -0.75 -19.34 13.60
N CYS A 78 -0.74 -18.12 14.13
CA CYS A 78 -1.22 -16.94 13.37
C CYS A 78 -0.34 -16.69 12.14
N LYS A 79 0.97 -16.79 12.26
CA LYS A 79 1.93 -16.64 11.16
C LYS A 79 1.72 -17.71 10.08
N ASP A 80 1.55 -18.96 10.47
CA ASP A 80 1.30 -20.06 9.53
C ASP A 80 -0.02 -19.88 8.77
N LYS A 81 -1.07 -19.47 9.48
CA LYS A 81 -2.37 -19.17 8.86
C LYS A 81 -2.28 -17.97 7.93
N LEU A 82 -1.56 -16.91 8.30
CA LEU A 82 -1.31 -15.76 7.41
C LEU A 82 -0.69 -16.24 6.11
N TRP A 83 0.42 -16.99 6.18
CA TRP A 83 1.13 -17.46 4.99
C TRP A 83 0.31 -18.42 4.14
N SER A 84 -0.47 -19.30 4.76
CA SER A 84 -1.39 -20.18 4.04
C SER A 84 -2.45 -19.39 3.27
N GLN A 85 -3.01 -18.35 3.89
CA GLN A 85 -4.12 -17.60 3.31
C GLN A 85 -3.67 -16.52 2.32
N VAL A 86 -2.55 -15.81 2.57
CA VAL A 86 -2.07 -14.75 1.67
C VAL A 86 -1.62 -15.30 0.30
N ARG A 87 -1.26 -16.57 0.23
CA ARG A 87 -0.92 -17.28 -1.02
C ARG A 87 -2.15 -17.85 -1.73
N ASN A 88 -3.29 -17.86 -1.08
CA ASN A 88 -4.53 -18.38 -1.66
C ASN A 88 -5.28 -17.24 -2.37
N LYS A 89 -5.35 -17.29 -3.70
CA LYS A 89 -6.06 -16.32 -4.54
C LYS A 89 -7.58 -16.26 -4.31
N GLU A 90 -8.15 -17.25 -3.63
CA GLU A 90 -9.53 -17.21 -3.17
C GLU A 90 -9.72 -16.28 -1.97
N VAL A 91 -8.63 -16.00 -1.22
CA VAL A 91 -8.63 -15.12 -0.06
C VAL A 91 -8.17 -13.73 -0.43
N ILE A 92 -7.00 -13.61 -1.05
CA ILE A 92 -6.43 -12.33 -1.46
C ILE A 92 -5.88 -12.41 -2.89
N SER A 93 -6.14 -11.40 -3.68
CA SER A 93 -5.79 -11.41 -5.12
C SER A 93 -4.28 -11.43 -5.37
N LEU A 94 -3.49 -10.84 -4.48
CA LEU A 94 -2.04 -10.71 -4.63
C LEU A 94 -1.33 -10.75 -3.28
N CYS A 95 -0.32 -11.62 -3.15
CA CYS A 95 0.62 -11.61 -2.04
C CYS A 95 1.73 -10.60 -2.33
N LEU A 96 1.83 -9.56 -1.49
CA LEU A 96 2.90 -8.55 -1.55
C LEU A 96 4.01 -8.83 -0.53
N LEU A 97 3.78 -9.74 0.42
CA LEU A 97 4.66 -9.98 1.55
C LEU A 97 5.89 -10.80 1.16
N SER A 98 7.03 -10.38 1.66
CA SER A 98 8.27 -11.16 1.78
C SER A 98 8.39 -11.76 3.19
N ASN A 99 9.35 -12.67 3.40
CA ASN A 99 9.58 -13.25 4.72
C ASN A 99 10.01 -12.21 5.78
N GLU A 100 10.64 -11.11 5.34
CA GLU A 100 11.10 -10.03 6.20
C GLU A 100 9.96 -9.14 6.70
N ASP A 101 8.81 -9.18 6.02
CA ASP A 101 7.64 -8.38 6.36
C ASP A 101 6.78 -8.99 7.48
N VAL A 102 7.08 -10.24 7.87
CA VAL A 102 6.27 -10.97 8.86
C VAL A 102 7.17 -11.47 10.01
N GLN A 103 7.07 -10.82 11.15
CA GLN A 103 7.96 -11.08 12.29
C GLN A 103 7.16 -11.36 13.57
N ILE A 104 7.63 -12.33 14.37
CA ILE A 104 7.15 -12.54 15.71
C ILE A 104 8.16 -11.88 16.67
N ILE A 105 7.65 -11.04 17.54
CA ILE A 105 8.44 -10.27 18.50
C ILE A 105 7.97 -10.65 19.91
N ASP A 106 8.92 -10.97 20.78
CA ASP A 106 8.70 -11.17 22.21
C ASP A 106 8.78 -9.82 22.91
N VAL A 107 7.69 -9.40 23.49
CA VAL A 107 7.58 -8.16 24.26
C VAL A 107 7.27 -8.52 25.69
N ASP A 108 8.32 -8.65 26.53
CA ASP A 108 8.22 -8.97 27.95
C ASP A 108 7.40 -10.26 28.25
N GLY A 109 7.59 -11.30 27.45
CA GLY A 109 6.89 -12.59 27.59
C GLY A 109 5.51 -12.63 26.93
N SER A 110 5.05 -11.55 26.30
CA SER A 110 3.89 -11.53 25.41
C SER A 110 4.35 -11.43 23.97
N PHE A 111 3.82 -12.28 23.10
CA PHE A 111 4.21 -12.30 21.70
C PHE A 111 3.26 -11.47 20.84
N VAL A 112 3.83 -10.76 19.87
CA VAL A 112 3.09 -10.06 18.82
C VAL A 112 3.58 -10.53 17.46
N LEU A 113 2.68 -10.54 16.49
CA LEU A 113 3.00 -10.78 15.08
C LEU A 113 2.84 -9.46 14.32
N THR A 114 3.94 -8.94 13.79
CA THR A 114 3.90 -7.77 12.90
C THR A 114 3.83 -8.21 11.45
N VAL A 115 2.99 -7.53 10.68
CA VAL A 115 2.82 -7.75 9.23
C VAL A 115 2.95 -6.40 8.55
N ARG A 116 4.10 -6.15 7.93
CA ARG A 116 4.32 -4.96 7.12
C ARG A 116 3.78 -5.16 5.71
N VAL A 117 2.70 -4.51 5.38
CA VAL A 117 2.06 -4.57 4.08
C VAL A 117 2.63 -3.47 3.18
N PRO A 118 3.39 -3.83 2.12
CA PRO A 118 3.89 -2.83 1.19
C PRO A 118 2.76 -2.20 0.38
N GLN A 119 2.97 -0.94 -0.04
CA GLN A 119 2.11 -0.32 -1.04
C GLN A 119 2.24 -1.07 -2.37
N ALA A 120 1.11 -1.47 -2.95
CA ALA A 120 1.07 -2.05 -4.28
C ALA A 120 1.45 -1.00 -5.34
N THR A 121 2.22 -1.39 -6.33
CA THR A 121 2.50 -0.55 -7.49
C THR A 121 1.23 -0.32 -8.32
N ARG A 122 1.24 0.68 -9.20
CA ARG A 122 0.10 0.99 -10.08
C ARG A 122 -0.41 -0.24 -10.84
N ILE A 123 0.52 -1.06 -11.37
CA ILE A 123 0.18 -2.25 -12.15
C ILE A 123 -0.31 -3.44 -11.30
N GLN A 124 -0.09 -3.41 -9.99
CA GLN A 124 -0.51 -4.43 -9.05
C GLN A 124 -1.88 -4.15 -8.44
N ARG A 125 -2.40 -2.92 -8.58
CA ARG A 125 -3.71 -2.53 -8.08
C ARG A 125 -4.82 -2.88 -9.07
N PRO A 126 -6.02 -3.21 -8.57
CA PRO A 126 -6.40 -3.31 -7.17
C PRO A 126 -5.95 -4.61 -6.52
N VAL A 127 -5.51 -4.54 -5.26
CA VAL A 127 -5.38 -5.70 -4.38
C VAL A 127 -6.69 -5.85 -3.62
N TYR A 128 -7.34 -7.01 -3.72
CA TYR A 128 -8.67 -7.21 -3.15
C TYR A 128 -8.79 -8.52 -2.38
N TRP A 129 -9.62 -8.49 -1.34
CA TRP A 129 -10.05 -9.63 -0.56
C TRP A 129 -11.25 -10.29 -1.22
N LYS A 130 -11.39 -11.62 -1.08
CA LYS A 130 -12.38 -12.43 -1.78
C LYS A 130 -12.08 -12.52 -3.30
N ARG A 131 -13.07 -13.02 -4.05
CA ARG A 131 -12.91 -13.31 -5.49
C ARG A 131 -13.32 -12.16 -6.40
N ILE A 132 -14.12 -11.24 -5.88
CA ILE A 132 -14.75 -10.18 -6.66
C ILE A 132 -14.11 -8.84 -6.28
N PRO A 133 -13.45 -8.16 -7.23
CA PRO A 133 -12.81 -6.89 -6.95
C PRO A 133 -13.74 -5.83 -6.34
N ASP A 134 -14.96 -5.71 -6.88
CA ASP A 134 -15.93 -4.71 -6.41
C ASP A 134 -16.39 -4.93 -4.96
N ASP A 135 -16.30 -6.19 -4.46
CA ASP A 135 -16.74 -6.56 -3.10
C ASP A 135 -15.56 -6.67 -2.11
N GLY A 136 -14.33 -6.53 -2.58
CA GLY A 136 -13.15 -6.85 -1.79
C GLY A 136 -12.02 -5.84 -1.87
N THR A 137 -12.15 -4.77 -2.66
CA THR A 137 -11.14 -3.72 -2.76
C THR A 137 -11.40 -2.64 -1.73
N TYR A 138 -10.44 -2.46 -0.82
CA TYR A 138 -10.51 -1.44 0.23
C TYR A 138 -9.42 -0.40 0.05
N ARG A 139 -9.66 0.80 0.58
CA ARG A 139 -8.69 1.89 0.75
C ARG A 139 -8.71 2.37 2.19
N ARG A 140 -7.56 2.81 2.67
CA ARG A 140 -7.42 3.41 4.00
C ARG A 140 -7.72 4.90 3.93
N ASN A 141 -8.48 5.37 4.91
CA ASN A 141 -8.69 6.80 5.15
C ASN A 141 -8.75 7.00 6.67
N ALA A 142 -7.82 7.76 7.22
CA ALA A 142 -7.57 7.85 8.65
C ALA A 142 -7.40 6.44 9.27
N THR A 143 -8.23 6.05 10.23
CA THR A 143 -8.19 4.73 10.88
C THR A 143 -9.18 3.73 10.29
N GLY A 144 -9.90 4.09 9.22
CA GLY A 144 -10.97 3.26 8.64
C GLY A 144 -10.58 2.57 7.33
N ASP A 145 -11.04 1.32 7.17
CA ASP A 145 -10.96 0.58 5.91
C ASP A 145 -12.28 0.74 5.15
N PHE A 146 -12.26 1.45 4.03
CA PHE A 146 -13.43 1.76 3.22
C PHE A 146 -13.47 0.94 1.95
N LEU A 147 -14.58 0.27 1.72
CA LEU A 147 -14.82 -0.44 0.46
C LEU A 147 -14.85 0.57 -0.69
N CYS A 148 -14.04 0.31 -1.71
CA CYS A 148 -14.01 1.14 -2.91
C CYS A 148 -15.31 1.01 -3.69
N THR A 149 -15.72 2.11 -4.31
CA THR A 149 -16.82 2.08 -5.28
C THR A 149 -16.42 1.32 -6.54
N PRO A 150 -17.38 0.73 -7.28
CA PRO A 150 -17.07 0.08 -8.56
C PRO A 150 -16.38 1.00 -9.58
N ALA A 151 -16.61 2.31 -9.49
CA ALA A 151 -15.94 3.29 -10.36
C ALA A 151 -14.44 3.42 -10.02
N GLU A 152 -14.08 3.45 -8.73
CA GLU A 152 -12.69 3.47 -8.28
C GLU A 152 -11.96 2.17 -8.64
N VAL A 153 -12.61 1.02 -8.46
CA VAL A 153 -12.05 -0.28 -8.84
C VAL A 153 -11.76 -0.32 -10.35
N ARG A 154 -12.72 0.09 -11.19
CA ARG A 154 -12.52 0.16 -12.65
C ARG A 154 -11.39 1.11 -13.03
N ARG A 155 -11.24 2.24 -12.32
CA ARG A 155 -10.12 3.16 -12.54
C ARG A 155 -8.78 2.50 -12.24
N MET A 156 -8.65 1.81 -11.08
CA MET A 156 -7.42 1.09 -10.74
C MET A 156 -7.08 0.02 -11.78
N MET A 157 -8.08 -0.73 -12.28
CA MET A 157 -7.89 -1.73 -13.33
C MET A 157 -7.44 -1.11 -14.65
N ALA A 158 -8.03 0.02 -15.04
CA ALA A 158 -7.64 0.74 -16.24
C ALA A 158 -6.22 1.30 -16.12
N ASP A 159 -5.83 1.78 -14.96
CA ASP A 159 -4.48 2.28 -14.68
C ASP A 159 -3.44 1.15 -14.68
N ALA A 160 -3.84 -0.08 -14.34
CA ALA A 160 -2.98 -1.26 -14.37
C ALA A 160 -2.76 -1.83 -15.78
N ASP A 161 -3.64 -1.52 -16.74
CA ASP A 161 -3.55 -2.01 -18.11
C ASP A 161 -2.44 -1.30 -18.90
N LEU A 162 -1.28 -1.94 -18.98
CA LEU A 162 -0.14 -1.45 -19.75
C LEU A 162 -0.33 -1.54 -21.26
N SER A 163 -1.31 -2.33 -21.73
CA SER A 163 -1.59 -2.47 -23.18
C SER A 163 -2.32 -1.26 -23.75
N ARG A 164 -2.96 -0.46 -22.87
CA ARG A 164 -3.68 0.76 -23.20
C ARG A 164 -3.39 1.87 -22.20
N PRO A 165 -2.15 2.36 -22.15
CA PRO A 165 -1.82 3.45 -21.24
C PRO A 165 -2.75 4.64 -21.56
N ALA A 166 -3.41 5.18 -20.54
CA ALA A 166 -4.33 6.32 -20.71
C ALA A 166 -3.62 7.51 -21.37
N ASP A 167 -2.35 7.68 -21.06
CA ASP A 167 -1.47 8.75 -21.56
C ASP A 167 -1.06 8.54 -23.04
N GLY A 168 -1.19 7.32 -23.57
CA GLY A 168 -0.90 6.98 -24.96
C GLY A 168 -2.08 7.19 -25.91
N ARG A 169 -3.24 7.63 -25.41
CA ARG A 169 -4.41 7.88 -26.28
C ARG A 169 -4.25 9.22 -27.01
N ILE A 170 -4.16 9.14 -28.32
CA ILE A 170 -4.30 10.35 -29.14
C ILE A 170 -5.74 10.84 -29.02
N LEU A 171 -5.91 12.00 -28.41
CA LEU A 171 -7.22 12.67 -28.33
C LEU A 171 -7.56 13.24 -29.69
N LYS A 172 -8.60 12.71 -30.32
CA LYS A 172 -9.10 13.24 -31.60
C LYS A 172 -9.84 14.55 -31.38
N GLY A 173 -9.63 15.49 -32.29
CA GLY A 173 -10.33 16.77 -32.27
C GLY A 173 -9.59 17.90 -31.58
N PHE A 174 -8.41 17.64 -30.97
CA PHE A 174 -7.52 18.67 -30.47
C PHE A 174 -6.53 19.09 -31.56
N THR A 175 -6.29 20.38 -31.65
CA THR A 175 -5.39 21.02 -32.62
C THR A 175 -4.42 21.97 -31.90
N TRP A 176 -3.54 22.63 -32.66
CA TRP A 176 -2.66 23.65 -32.13
C TRP A 176 -3.40 24.84 -31.51
N GLU A 177 -4.62 25.10 -31.94
CA GLU A 177 -5.46 26.19 -31.41
C GLU A 177 -5.94 25.93 -29.99
N ASP A 178 -5.91 24.68 -29.56
CA ASP A 178 -6.27 24.26 -28.19
C ASP A 178 -5.10 24.39 -27.17
N ILE A 179 -3.90 24.75 -27.64
CA ILE A 179 -2.71 24.89 -26.81
C ILE A 179 -2.52 26.34 -26.40
N ASP A 180 -2.44 26.59 -25.11
CA ASP A 180 -2.08 27.89 -24.59
C ASP A 180 -0.59 28.20 -24.88
N LEU A 181 -0.35 29.09 -25.82
CA LEU A 181 0.98 29.48 -26.26
C LEU A 181 1.84 30.06 -25.14
N LEU A 182 1.23 30.74 -24.16
CA LEU A 182 1.96 31.30 -23.03
C LEU A 182 2.53 30.20 -22.13
N SER A 183 1.72 29.17 -21.87
CA SER A 183 2.15 27.99 -21.11
C SER A 183 3.25 27.22 -21.85
N LEU A 184 3.15 27.08 -23.17
CA LEU A 184 4.18 26.45 -24.00
C LEU A 184 5.51 27.23 -23.96
N GLU A 185 5.48 28.56 -24.03
CA GLU A 185 6.67 29.39 -23.90
C GLU A 185 7.31 29.31 -22.50
N GLN A 186 6.49 29.26 -21.46
CA GLN A 186 6.98 29.06 -20.10
C GLN A 186 7.65 27.71 -19.94
N TYR A 187 7.02 26.65 -20.44
CA TYR A 187 7.61 25.29 -20.44
C TYR A 187 8.94 25.28 -21.20
N ARG A 188 9.00 25.90 -22.39
CA ARG A 188 10.22 26.00 -23.18
C ARG A 188 11.36 26.69 -22.44
N ARG A 189 11.10 27.81 -21.78
CA ARG A 189 12.10 28.52 -20.98
C ARG A 189 12.62 27.66 -19.81
N LEU A 190 11.71 26.98 -19.12
CA LEU A 190 12.07 26.07 -18.03
C LEU A 190 12.92 24.91 -18.56
N PHE A 191 12.48 24.29 -19.66
CA PHE A 191 13.21 23.18 -20.29
C PHE A 191 14.63 23.58 -20.70
N MET A 192 14.80 24.73 -21.35
CA MET A 192 16.10 25.26 -21.74
C MET A 192 17.01 25.55 -20.54
N THR A 193 16.43 25.98 -19.42
CA THR A 193 17.18 26.26 -18.18
C THR A 193 17.66 24.97 -17.51
N VAL A 194 16.80 23.95 -17.49
CA VAL A 194 17.10 22.67 -16.81
C VAL A 194 17.96 21.74 -17.68
N HIS A 195 17.80 21.82 -19.02
CA HIS A 195 18.45 20.93 -19.99
C HIS A 195 19.13 21.73 -21.12
N PRO A 196 20.12 22.59 -20.82
CA PRO A 196 20.70 23.52 -21.81
C PRO A 196 21.35 22.85 -23.02
N ASP A 197 21.89 21.64 -22.83
CA ASP A 197 22.59 20.88 -23.88
C ASP A 197 21.68 19.87 -24.61
N HIS A 198 20.38 19.87 -24.34
CA HIS A 198 19.46 18.93 -24.96
C HIS A 198 19.17 19.32 -26.42
N PRO A 199 19.16 18.35 -27.38
CA PRO A 199 18.92 18.63 -28.80
C PRO A 199 17.61 19.40 -29.08
N TRP A 200 16.59 19.26 -28.23
CA TRP A 200 15.31 19.96 -28.39
C TRP A 200 15.34 21.45 -28.06
N VAL A 201 16.43 21.93 -27.48
CA VAL A 201 16.59 23.37 -27.18
C VAL A 201 16.56 24.21 -28.46
N THR A 202 17.04 23.65 -29.58
CA THR A 202 17.10 24.32 -30.88
C THR A 202 15.84 24.16 -31.73
N GLU A 203 14.90 23.29 -31.30
CA GLU A 203 13.64 23.07 -32.01
C GLU A 203 12.70 24.29 -31.85
N ASP A 204 11.88 24.52 -32.86
CA ASP A 204 10.77 25.46 -32.73
C ASP A 204 9.60 24.84 -31.92
N ASN A 205 8.54 25.61 -31.71
CA ASN A 205 7.39 25.14 -30.91
C ASN A 205 6.73 23.90 -31.54
N ASP A 206 6.66 23.84 -32.86
CA ASP A 206 6.09 22.69 -33.60
C ASP A 206 6.96 21.45 -33.44
N GLY A 207 8.27 21.59 -33.56
CA GLY A 207 9.24 20.52 -33.35
C GLY A 207 9.25 20.00 -31.92
N LEU A 208 9.15 20.89 -30.93
CA LEU A 208 9.11 20.52 -29.51
C LEU A 208 7.84 19.71 -29.15
N MET A 209 6.70 20.03 -29.76
CA MET A 209 5.43 19.39 -29.47
C MET A 209 5.23 18.04 -30.19
N ARG A 210 6.04 17.74 -31.19
CA ARG A 210 5.99 16.45 -31.93
C ARG A 210 6.90 15.36 -31.34
N LYS A 211 7.63 15.66 -30.30
CA LYS A 211 8.59 14.76 -29.63
C LYS A 211 8.01 14.15 -28.37
#